data_4183d96b35ad09168915625cc65607da
#
_entry.id   4183d96b35ad09168915625cc65607da
#
_cell.length_a   1.000
_cell.length_b   1.000
_cell.length_c   1.000
_cell.angle_alpha   90.00
_cell.angle_beta   90.00
_cell.angle_gamma   90.00
#
_symmetry.space_group_name_H-M   'P 1'
#
loop_
_entity.id
_entity.type
_entity.pdbx_description
1 polymer ?
#
loop_
_entity_poly.entity_id
_entity_poly.type
_entity_poly.pdbx_seq_one_letter_code
_entity_poly.pdbx_strand_id
1 'polypeptide(L)'
;MVSICFCKPILFIAGAKTEYLHQAAEYAIPILISLALSAPSVTLHGILAGLGDTKTVLKANVFGNIINILCNALLIYGIGPFPNMGVLGAGIGTLIGTMATLCVTLTVFSKIEYIATLCRQGNWIPQNSYLKQIIPLSGGVLAEQSVERVGMFLYSRMIADLGISSLSVHNICMGICDIYYSFSQGMGKASLIQSGNDYGETGGIKLRNICKISRVESIWTPLAACILLICCRNII
;
A
#
# COMPACT_ATOMS: atom_id res chain seq x y z
N MET A 1 9.11 14.69 -8.47
CA MET A 1 9.34 16.15 -8.57
C MET A 1 8.21 16.87 -9.33
N VAL A 2 7.80 16.44 -10.52
CA VAL A 2 6.69 17.07 -11.27
C VAL A 2 5.41 17.18 -10.44
N SER A 3 5.02 16.12 -9.73
CA SER A 3 3.81 16.10 -8.89
C SER A 3 3.84 17.10 -7.74
N ILE A 4 5.02 17.44 -7.22
CA ILE A 4 5.17 18.43 -6.14
C ILE A 4 4.90 19.85 -6.66
N CYS A 5 5.41 20.17 -7.84
CA CYS A 5 5.19 21.47 -8.50
C CYS A 5 3.72 21.68 -8.89
N PHE A 6 3.02 20.59 -9.25
CA PHE A 6 1.61 20.61 -9.66
C PHE A 6 0.64 20.21 -8.55
N CYS A 7 1.09 20.11 -7.30
CA CYS A 7 0.26 19.66 -6.17
C CYS A 7 -1.01 20.50 -6.02
N LYS A 8 -0.90 21.83 -5.98
CA LYS A 8 -2.05 22.73 -5.84
C LYS A 8 -3.08 22.62 -6.99
N PRO A 9 -2.67 22.65 -8.27
CA PRO A 9 -3.59 22.42 -9.39
C PRO A 9 -4.28 21.06 -9.34
N ILE A 10 -3.55 20.00 -8.99
CA ILE A 10 -4.11 18.63 -8.90
C ILE A 10 -5.16 18.56 -7.79
N LEU A 11 -4.87 19.14 -6.61
CA LEU A 11 -5.80 19.18 -5.50
C LEU A 11 -7.05 20.00 -5.82
N PHE A 12 -6.91 21.09 -6.56
CA PHE A 12 -8.04 21.90 -7.01
C PHE A 12 -8.95 21.12 -8.00
N ILE A 13 -8.36 20.41 -8.96
CA ILE A 13 -9.09 19.51 -9.88
C ILE A 13 -9.77 18.36 -9.10
N ALA A 14 -9.15 17.88 -8.03
CA ALA A 14 -9.70 16.87 -7.12
C ALA A 14 -10.87 17.37 -6.26
N GLY A 15 -11.20 18.67 -6.33
CA GLY A 15 -12.33 19.25 -5.61
C GLY A 15 -11.99 19.92 -4.28
N ALA A 16 -10.69 20.14 -3.99
CA ALA A 16 -10.30 20.88 -2.81
C ALA A 16 -10.74 22.37 -2.92
N LYS A 17 -11.51 22.82 -1.95
CA LYS A 17 -11.92 24.24 -1.88
C LYS A 17 -10.71 25.09 -1.48
N THR A 18 -10.70 26.34 -1.93
CA THR A 18 -9.61 27.31 -1.65
C THR A 18 -9.33 27.50 -0.17
N GLU A 19 -10.34 27.32 0.67
CA GLU A 19 -10.28 27.49 2.13
C GLU A 19 -9.29 26.54 2.81
N TYR A 20 -9.18 25.27 2.37
CA TYR A 20 -8.27 24.26 2.96
C TYR A 20 -7.20 23.75 1.97
N LEU A 21 -7.09 24.41 0.81
CA LEU A 21 -6.11 24.03 -0.22
C LEU A 21 -4.66 24.10 0.30
N HIS A 22 -4.37 25.08 1.16
CA HIS A 22 -3.04 25.24 1.77
C HIS A 22 -2.71 24.04 2.67
N GLN A 23 -3.60 23.69 3.59
CA GLN A 23 -3.43 22.55 4.50
C GLN A 23 -3.34 21.23 3.75
N ALA A 24 -4.16 21.05 2.70
CA ALA A 24 -4.10 19.89 1.84
C ALA A 24 -2.76 19.78 1.10
N ALA A 25 -2.19 20.91 0.65
CA ALA A 25 -0.88 20.94 0.01
C ALA A 25 0.27 20.63 0.99
N GLU A 26 0.21 21.14 2.21
CA GLU A 26 1.17 20.85 3.26
C GLU A 26 1.22 19.35 3.60
N TYR A 27 0.07 18.69 3.64
CA TYR A 27 -0.02 17.25 3.83
C TYR A 27 0.48 16.47 2.61
N ALA A 28 0.10 16.90 1.41
CA ALA A 28 0.37 16.18 0.18
C ALA A 28 1.87 16.11 -0.16
N ILE A 29 2.66 17.14 0.18
CA ILE A 29 4.09 17.16 -0.13
C ILE A 29 4.86 16.04 0.56
N PRO A 30 4.81 15.86 1.90
CA PRO A 30 5.46 14.73 2.57
C PRO A 30 4.95 13.37 2.07
N ILE A 31 3.66 13.26 1.76
CA ILE A 31 3.08 12.03 1.22
C ILE A 31 3.63 11.71 -0.17
N LEU A 32 3.78 12.70 -1.06
CA LEU A 32 4.39 12.47 -2.38
C LEU A 32 5.85 12.03 -2.29
N ILE A 33 6.60 12.58 -1.31
CA ILE A 33 7.98 12.14 -1.05
C ILE A 33 7.96 10.71 -0.49
N SER A 34 7.08 10.38 0.45
CA SER A 34 6.96 9.03 0.99
C SER A 34 6.56 8.01 -0.09
N LEU A 35 5.72 8.39 -1.03
CA LEU A 35 5.35 7.56 -2.18
C LEU A 35 6.56 7.24 -3.07
N ALA A 36 7.42 8.23 -3.33
CA ALA A 36 8.65 8.01 -4.08
C ALA A 36 9.61 7.06 -3.34
N LEU A 37 9.71 7.18 -2.00
CA LEU A 37 10.52 6.29 -1.17
C LEU A 37 9.90 4.89 -0.99
N SER A 38 8.60 4.76 -1.14
CA SER A 38 7.92 3.46 -1.06
C SER A 38 8.20 2.56 -2.28
N ALA A 39 8.48 3.13 -3.44
CA ALA A 39 8.72 2.37 -4.67
C ALA A 39 9.87 1.34 -4.53
N PRO A 40 11.09 1.71 -4.08
CA PRO A 40 12.13 0.72 -3.80
C PRO A 40 11.74 -0.29 -2.72
N SER A 41 11.00 0.13 -1.66
CA SER A 41 10.52 -0.80 -0.63
C SER A 41 9.60 -1.87 -1.21
N VAL A 42 8.63 -1.48 -2.02
CA VAL A 42 7.69 -2.41 -2.67
C VAL A 42 8.44 -3.41 -3.57
N THR A 43 9.42 -2.94 -4.32
CA THR A 43 10.24 -3.80 -5.18
C THR A 43 11.02 -4.84 -4.35
N LEU A 44 11.69 -4.40 -3.28
CA LEU A 44 12.44 -5.27 -2.38
C LEU A 44 11.51 -6.26 -1.66
N HIS A 45 10.33 -5.82 -1.22
CA HIS A 45 9.32 -6.70 -0.63
C HIS A 45 8.83 -7.75 -1.62
N GLY A 46 8.67 -7.39 -2.90
CA GLY A 46 8.32 -8.35 -3.96
C GLY A 46 9.40 -9.43 -4.14
N ILE A 47 10.68 -9.04 -4.13
CA ILE A 47 11.80 -9.99 -4.22
C ILE A 47 11.84 -10.92 -2.99
N LEU A 48 11.75 -10.38 -1.77
CA LEU A 48 11.74 -11.17 -0.54
C LEU A 48 10.54 -12.13 -0.49
N ALA A 49 9.37 -11.67 -0.91
CA ALA A 49 8.18 -12.50 -0.98
C ALA A 49 8.33 -13.63 -2.02
N GLY A 50 8.92 -13.33 -3.19
CA GLY A 50 9.25 -14.34 -4.20
C GLY A 50 10.25 -15.39 -3.71
N LEU A 51 11.17 -15.03 -2.80
CA LEU A 51 12.08 -15.94 -2.11
C LEU A 51 11.42 -16.69 -0.94
N GLY A 52 10.14 -16.47 -0.66
CA GLY A 52 9.41 -17.09 0.44
C GLY A 52 9.56 -16.39 1.80
N ASP A 53 10.41 -15.37 1.92
CA ASP A 53 10.62 -14.64 3.17
C ASP A 53 9.59 -13.53 3.42
N THR A 54 8.34 -13.93 3.53
CA THR A 54 7.23 -13.03 3.86
C THR A 54 7.27 -12.53 5.31
N LYS A 55 7.96 -13.26 6.21
CA LYS A 55 8.12 -12.87 7.62
C LYS A 55 8.94 -11.59 7.77
N THR A 56 9.99 -11.45 7.00
CA THR A 56 10.80 -10.23 6.97
C THR A 56 10.01 -9.04 6.46
N VAL A 57 9.23 -9.22 5.40
CA VAL A 57 8.33 -8.19 4.87
C VAL A 57 7.32 -7.74 5.93
N LEU A 58 6.71 -8.70 6.65
CA LEU A 58 5.79 -8.40 7.73
C LEU A 58 6.46 -7.58 8.84
N LYS A 59 7.62 -8.02 9.33
CA LYS A 59 8.36 -7.32 10.40
C LYS A 59 8.74 -5.89 10.01
N ALA A 60 9.22 -5.68 8.79
CA ALA A 60 9.57 -4.36 8.29
C ALA A 60 8.36 -3.43 8.25
N ASN A 61 7.22 -3.90 7.74
CA ASN A 61 5.99 -3.12 7.69
C ASN A 61 5.42 -2.83 9.08
N VAL A 62 5.39 -3.81 9.98
CA VAL A 62 4.93 -3.61 11.37
C VAL A 62 5.80 -2.59 12.08
N PHE A 63 7.12 -2.69 11.96
CA PHE A 63 8.04 -1.73 12.56
C PHE A 63 7.83 -0.30 12.01
N GLY A 64 7.74 -0.16 10.69
CA GLY A 64 7.48 1.12 10.06
C GLY A 64 6.14 1.74 10.46
N ASN A 65 5.08 0.91 10.59
CA ASN A 65 3.77 1.37 11.05
C ASN A 65 3.78 1.79 12.52
N ILE A 66 4.50 1.09 13.40
CA ILE A 66 4.67 1.50 14.80
C ILE A 66 5.35 2.88 14.86
N ILE A 67 6.43 3.07 14.12
CA ILE A 67 7.11 4.37 14.03
C ILE A 67 6.18 5.45 13.49
N ASN A 68 5.42 5.15 12.44
CA ASN A 68 4.44 6.08 11.88
C ASN A 68 3.40 6.52 12.92
N ILE A 69 2.82 5.57 13.67
CA ILE A 69 1.83 5.87 14.71
C ILE A 69 2.44 6.73 15.82
N LEU A 70 3.64 6.40 16.28
CA LEU A 70 4.34 7.16 17.31
C LEU A 70 4.66 8.59 16.82
N CYS A 71 5.22 8.74 15.62
CA CYS A 71 5.51 10.03 15.04
C CYS A 71 4.25 10.87 14.82
N ASN A 72 3.16 10.24 14.34
CA ASN A 72 1.88 10.91 14.20
C ASN A 72 1.37 11.44 15.55
N ALA A 73 1.39 10.60 16.60
CA ALA A 73 0.96 11.04 17.93
C ALA A 73 1.80 12.21 18.45
N LEU A 74 3.11 12.18 18.27
CA LEU A 74 4.02 13.24 18.74
C LEU A 74 3.87 14.53 17.93
N LEU A 75 3.79 14.46 16.61
CA LEU A 75 3.81 15.62 15.73
C LEU A 75 2.43 16.24 15.52
N ILE A 76 1.36 15.46 15.52
CA ILE A 76 0.00 16.00 15.38
C ILE A 76 -0.41 16.77 16.62
N TYR A 77 -0.19 16.17 17.79
CA TYR A 77 -0.63 16.74 19.07
C TYR A 77 0.43 17.62 19.74
N GLY A 78 1.67 17.61 19.27
CA GLY A 78 2.75 18.39 19.88
C GLY A 78 3.11 17.90 21.28
N ILE A 79 3.23 16.58 21.47
CA ILE A 79 3.52 16.00 22.79
C ILE A 79 5.01 16.17 23.12
N GLY A 80 5.31 16.72 24.30
CA GLY A 80 6.68 16.92 24.79
C GLY A 80 7.38 18.10 24.10
N PRO A 81 8.62 17.94 23.59
CA PRO A 81 9.38 19.02 22.97
C PRO A 81 8.98 19.30 21.51
N PHE A 82 8.02 18.56 20.96
CA PHE A 82 7.63 18.67 19.55
C PHE A 82 6.56 19.76 19.36
N PRO A 83 6.67 20.57 18.29
CA PRO A 83 5.64 21.54 17.96
C PRO A 83 4.36 20.84 17.48
N ASN A 84 3.20 21.42 17.78
CA ASN A 84 1.93 20.98 17.23
C ASN A 84 1.87 21.33 15.74
N MET A 85 2.06 20.33 14.87
CA MET A 85 2.10 20.49 13.42
C MET A 85 0.77 20.09 12.75
N GLY A 86 -0.18 19.54 13.51
CA GLY A 86 -1.49 19.15 12.98
C GLY A 86 -1.38 18.24 11.75
N VAL A 87 -1.99 18.67 10.66
CA VAL A 87 -2.06 17.89 9.39
C VAL A 87 -0.69 17.68 8.75
N LEU A 88 0.19 18.68 8.81
CA LEU A 88 1.57 18.53 8.34
C LEU A 88 2.33 17.46 9.13
N GLY A 89 2.11 17.39 10.46
CA GLY A 89 2.68 16.37 11.33
C GLY A 89 2.30 14.94 10.90
N ALA A 90 1.06 14.72 10.47
CA ALA A 90 0.61 13.44 9.93
C ALA A 90 1.36 13.05 8.64
N GLY A 91 1.60 14.01 7.74
CA GLY A 91 2.37 13.78 6.53
C GLY A 91 3.82 13.42 6.82
N ILE A 92 4.47 14.15 7.74
CA ILE A 92 5.86 13.91 8.16
C ILE A 92 5.98 12.56 8.87
N GLY A 93 5.04 12.22 9.76
CA GLY A 93 5.02 10.92 10.44
C GLY A 93 4.93 9.75 9.47
N THR A 94 4.14 9.90 8.41
CA THR A 94 4.05 8.90 7.33
C THR A 94 5.38 8.78 6.57
N LEU A 95 6.02 9.89 6.27
CA LEU A 95 7.33 9.90 5.64
C LEU A 95 8.39 9.18 6.49
N ILE A 96 8.46 9.49 7.80
CA ILE A 96 9.40 8.85 8.72
C ILE A 96 9.12 7.33 8.83
N GLY A 97 7.85 6.91 8.93
CA GLY A 97 7.46 5.50 8.96
C GLY A 97 7.87 4.76 7.67
N THR A 98 7.70 5.39 6.52
CA THR A 98 8.12 4.82 5.22
C THR A 98 9.65 4.70 5.14
N MET A 99 10.39 5.72 5.60
CA MET A 99 11.85 5.66 5.70
C MET A 99 12.31 4.54 6.64
N ALA A 100 11.67 4.37 7.79
CA ALA A 100 11.99 3.29 8.72
C ALA A 100 11.77 1.90 8.08
N THR A 101 10.64 1.71 7.38
CA THR A 101 10.36 0.48 6.62
C THR A 101 11.46 0.22 5.59
N LEU A 102 11.82 1.21 4.80
CA LEU A 102 12.86 1.09 3.78
C LEU A 102 14.22 0.73 4.42
N CYS A 103 14.63 1.41 5.50
CA CYS A 103 15.88 1.15 6.19
C CYS A 103 15.94 -0.29 6.73
N VAL A 104 14.88 -0.78 7.37
CA VAL A 104 14.82 -2.16 7.85
C VAL A 104 14.91 -3.15 6.69
N THR A 105 14.16 -2.90 5.62
CA THR A 105 14.18 -3.75 4.42
C THR A 105 15.56 -3.80 3.80
N LEU A 106 16.24 -2.67 3.62
CA LEU A 106 17.59 -2.60 3.07
C LEU A 106 18.62 -3.30 3.96
N THR A 107 18.53 -3.15 5.29
CA THR A 107 19.46 -3.81 6.22
C THR A 107 19.32 -5.32 6.20
N VAL A 108 18.10 -5.84 6.07
CA VAL A 108 17.90 -7.29 5.93
C VAL A 108 18.34 -7.77 4.55
N PHE A 109 17.97 -7.04 3.51
CA PHE A 109 18.33 -7.36 2.13
C PHE A 109 19.84 -7.42 1.92
N SER A 110 20.61 -6.52 2.55
CA SER A 110 22.08 -6.50 2.47
C SER A 110 22.75 -7.67 3.22
N LYS A 111 22.04 -8.31 4.15
CA LYS A 111 22.54 -9.50 4.88
C LYS A 111 22.30 -10.82 4.14
N ILE A 112 21.50 -10.83 3.10
CA ILE A 112 21.27 -12.02 2.27
C ILE A 112 22.46 -12.17 1.32
N GLU A 113 23.36 -13.08 1.65
CA GLU A 113 24.65 -13.28 0.97
C GLU A 113 24.51 -13.54 -0.53
N TYR A 114 23.47 -14.27 -0.94
CA TYR A 114 23.15 -14.51 -2.35
C TYR A 114 22.82 -13.22 -3.10
N ILE A 115 22.05 -12.33 -2.47
CA ILE A 115 21.65 -11.04 -3.07
C ILE A 115 22.82 -10.07 -3.12
N ALA A 116 23.62 -10.03 -2.04
CA ALA A 116 24.84 -9.22 -2.00
C ALA A 116 25.81 -9.63 -3.13
N THR A 117 25.92 -10.92 -3.40
CA THR A 117 26.73 -11.45 -4.49
C THR A 117 26.17 -11.10 -5.86
N LEU A 118 24.86 -11.21 -6.07
CA LEU A 118 24.19 -10.79 -7.30
C LEU A 118 24.33 -9.29 -7.55
N CYS A 119 24.18 -8.46 -6.51
CA CYS A 119 24.38 -7.02 -6.61
C CYS A 119 25.82 -6.63 -6.96
N ARG A 120 26.79 -7.44 -6.50
CA ARG A 120 28.22 -7.18 -6.71
C ARG A 120 28.74 -7.68 -8.06
N GLN A 121 28.16 -8.76 -8.57
CA GLN A 121 28.57 -9.41 -9.85
C GLN A 121 27.57 -9.21 -10.97
N GLY A 122 26.37 -8.72 -10.67
CA GLY A 122 25.28 -8.55 -11.62
C GLY A 122 25.54 -7.47 -12.64
N ASN A 123 25.23 -7.78 -13.88
CA ASN A 123 25.19 -6.78 -14.95
C ASN A 123 23.90 -5.96 -14.78
N TRP A 124 24.02 -4.71 -14.33
CA TRP A 124 22.88 -3.80 -14.09
C TRP A 124 22.16 -3.33 -15.36
N ILE A 125 22.62 -3.80 -16.53
CA ILE A 125 21.99 -3.48 -17.80
C ILE A 125 20.74 -4.37 -17.95
N PRO A 126 19.53 -3.78 -18.05
CA PRO A 126 18.30 -4.55 -18.23
C PRO A 126 18.39 -5.38 -19.51
N GLN A 127 18.28 -6.70 -19.38
CA GLN A 127 18.23 -7.58 -20.53
C GLN A 127 16.87 -7.50 -21.22
N ASN A 128 16.86 -7.28 -22.52
CA ASN A 128 15.64 -7.16 -23.32
C ASN A 128 14.67 -8.35 -23.18
N SER A 129 15.21 -9.54 -22.90
CA SER A 129 14.41 -10.76 -22.71
C SER A 129 13.48 -10.66 -21.51
N TYR A 130 13.98 -10.18 -20.37
CA TYR A 130 13.18 -10.02 -19.14
C TYR A 130 12.20 -8.84 -19.29
N LEU A 131 12.61 -7.75 -19.93
CA LEU A 131 11.72 -6.61 -20.16
C LEU A 131 10.51 -6.98 -21.02
N LYS A 132 10.69 -7.79 -22.06
CA LYS A 132 9.60 -8.28 -22.91
C LYS A 132 8.58 -9.14 -22.14
N GLN A 133 8.97 -9.80 -21.06
CA GLN A 133 8.06 -10.58 -20.23
C GLN A 133 7.36 -9.71 -19.16
N ILE A 134 8.07 -8.77 -18.57
CA ILE A 134 7.58 -7.94 -17.47
C ILE A 134 6.64 -6.83 -17.95
N ILE A 135 6.96 -6.18 -19.08
CA ILE A 135 6.20 -5.03 -19.58
C ILE A 135 4.71 -5.36 -19.85
N PRO A 136 4.35 -6.44 -20.56
CA PRO A 136 2.95 -6.76 -20.79
C PRO A 136 2.18 -7.07 -19.49
N LEU A 137 2.83 -7.79 -18.57
CA LEU A 137 2.25 -8.11 -17.26
C LEU A 137 2.03 -6.85 -16.42
N SER A 138 3.04 -5.99 -16.35
CA SER A 138 2.95 -4.71 -15.64
C SER A 138 1.92 -3.78 -16.28
N GLY A 139 1.81 -3.78 -17.61
CA GLY A 139 0.82 -3.00 -18.35
C GLY A 139 -0.62 -3.41 -18.00
N GLY A 140 -0.88 -4.70 -17.89
CA GLY A 140 -2.17 -5.24 -17.46
C GLY A 140 -2.55 -4.79 -16.05
N VAL A 141 -1.62 -4.95 -15.10
CA VAL A 141 -1.82 -4.51 -13.70
C VAL A 141 -1.99 -2.99 -13.61
N LEU A 142 -1.22 -2.22 -14.37
CA LEU A 142 -1.37 -0.76 -14.42
C LEU A 142 -2.74 -0.34 -14.95
N ALA A 143 -3.24 -0.98 -16.01
CA ALA A 143 -4.55 -0.69 -16.57
C ALA A 143 -5.66 -1.00 -15.54
N GLU A 144 -5.62 -2.17 -14.91
CA GLU A 144 -6.56 -2.58 -13.87
C GLU A 144 -6.57 -1.57 -12.71
N GLN A 145 -5.41 -1.26 -12.13
CA GLN A 145 -5.30 -0.32 -11.03
C GLN A 145 -5.72 1.11 -11.43
N SER A 146 -5.45 1.52 -12.66
CA SER A 146 -5.86 2.85 -13.14
C SER A 146 -7.38 2.96 -13.23
N VAL A 147 -8.05 1.95 -13.78
CA VAL A 147 -9.52 1.92 -13.87
C VAL A 147 -10.14 1.94 -12.47
N GLU A 148 -9.61 1.14 -11.55
CA GLU A 148 -10.06 1.11 -10.15
C GLU A 148 -9.93 2.49 -9.49
N ARG A 149 -8.77 3.15 -9.63
CA ARG A 149 -8.54 4.48 -9.02
C ARG A 149 -9.40 5.57 -9.63
N VAL A 150 -9.60 5.54 -10.95
CA VAL A 150 -10.53 6.49 -11.62
C VAL A 150 -11.96 6.28 -11.12
N GLY A 151 -12.41 5.04 -11.00
CA GLY A 151 -13.73 4.70 -10.45
C GLY A 151 -13.91 5.24 -9.03
N MET A 152 -12.94 4.98 -8.14
CA MET A 152 -12.97 5.46 -6.76
C MET A 152 -12.94 7.00 -6.67
N PHE A 153 -12.18 7.66 -7.53
CA PHE A 153 -12.13 9.11 -7.60
C PHE A 153 -13.47 9.72 -8.02
N LEU A 154 -14.07 9.21 -9.08
CA LEU A 154 -15.39 9.66 -9.55
C LEU A 154 -16.47 9.43 -8.50
N TYR A 155 -16.45 8.28 -7.85
CA TYR A 155 -17.37 7.94 -6.78
C TYR A 155 -17.24 8.90 -5.58
N SER A 156 -16.02 9.13 -5.10
CA SER A 156 -15.76 10.06 -3.99
C SER A 156 -16.22 11.49 -4.32
N ARG A 157 -16.03 11.93 -5.57
CA ARG A 157 -16.49 13.24 -6.04
C ARG A 157 -18.01 13.36 -6.02
N MET A 158 -18.72 12.33 -6.49
CA MET A 158 -20.20 12.32 -6.45
C MET A 158 -20.73 12.44 -5.01
N ILE A 159 -20.06 11.79 -4.05
CA ILE A 159 -20.46 11.88 -2.64
C ILE A 159 -20.13 13.24 -2.04
N ALA A 160 -18.98 13.83 -2.42
CA ALA A 160 -18.61 15.17 -1.96
C ALA A 160 -19.64 16.24 -2.38
N ASP A 161 -20.27 16.07 -3.53
CA ASP A 161 -21.35 16.96 -4.00
C ASP A 161 -22.64 16.88 -3.14
N LEU A 162 -22.83 15.76 -2.40
CA LEU A 162 -23.96 15.59 -1.46
C LEU A 162 -23.75 16.30 -0.11
N GLY A 163 -22.57 16.85 0.13
CA GLY A 163 -22.22 17.63 1.31
C GLY A 163 -21.30 16.92 2.29
N ILE A 164 -20.78 17.69 3.24
CA ILE A 164 -19.73 17.27 4.18
C ILE A 164 -20.18 16.11 5.08
N SER A 165 -21.44 16.13 5.53
CA SER A 165 -21.99 15.07 6.38
C SER A 165 -22.01 13.71 5.66
N SER A 166 -22.49 13.70 4.41
CA SER A 166 -22.53 12.49 3.59
C SER A 166 -21.13 11.95 3.29
N LEU A 167 -20.17 12.84 3.04
CA LEU A 167 -18.78 12.49 2.81
C LEU A 167 -18.14 11.89 4.07
N SER A 168 -18.45 12.43 5.25
CA SER A 168 -17.91 11.90 6.52
C SER A 168 -18.45 10.51 6.83
N VAL A 169 -19.74 10.28 6.66
CA VAL A 169 -20.36 8.95 6.83
C VAL A 169 -19.78 7.96 5.84
N HIS A 170 -19.63 8.37 4.56
CA HIS A 170 -19.01 7.52 3.54
C HIS A 170 -17.58 7.11 3.93
N ASN A 171 -16.75 8.04 4.38
CA ASN A 171 -15.37 7.75 4.77
C ASN A 171 -15.29 6.76 5.95
N ILE A 172 -16.21 6.86 6.91
CA ILE A 172 -16.30 5.90 8.02
C ILE A 172 -16.66 4.51 7.49
N CYS A 173 -17.68 4.41 6.64
CA CYS A 173 -18.08 3.15 6.03
C CYS A 173 -16.95 2.53 5.19
N MET A 174 -16.26 3.34 4.39
CA MET A 174 -15.12 2.87 3.60
C MET A 174 -13.98 2.39 4.48
N GLY A 175 -13.68 3.07 5.61
CA GLY A 175 -12.66 2.60 6.56
C GLY A 175 -12.95 1.22 7.12
N ILE A 176 -14.21 0.89 7.38
CA ILE A 176 -14.63 -0.46 7.80
C ILE A 176 -14.45 -1.47 6.65
N CYS A 177 -14.84 -1.08 5.43
CA CYS A 177 -14.66 -1.94 4.25
C CYS A 177 -13.18 -2.17 3.93
N ASP A 178 -12.29 -1.19 4.18
CA ASP A 178 -10.86 -1.29 3.93
C ASP A 178 -10.17 -2.34 4.80
N ILE A 179 -10.65 -2.56 6.02
CA ILE A 179 -10.15 -3.64 6.89
C ILE A 179 -10.37 -4.99 6.21
N TYR A 180 -11.58 -5.24 5.74
CA TYR A 180 -11.92 -6.46 5.02
C TYR A 180 -11.15 -6.59 3.70
N TYR A 181 -11.09 -5.51 2.92
CA TYR A 181 -10.39 -5.46 1.65
C TYR A 181 -8.89 -5.78 1.82
N SER A 182 -8.25 -5.20 2.85
CA SER A 182 -6.85 -5.47 3.18
C SER A 182 -6.59 -6.94 3.53
N PHE A 183 -7.51 -7.57 4.27
CA PHE A 183 -7.42 -9.00 4.59
C PHE A 183 -7.53 -9.86 3.31
N SER A 184 -8.52 -9.58 2.46
CA SER A 184 -8.72 -10.28 1.19
C SER A 184 -7.52 -10.14 0.24
N GLN A 185 -6.95 -8.94 0.14
CA GLN A 185 -5.73 -8.68 -0.62
C GLN A 185 -4.53 -9.46 -0.07
N GLY A 186 -4.42 -9.59 1.27
CA GLY A 186 -3.37 -10.39 1.91
C GLY A 186 -3.46 -11.87 1.50
N MET A 187 -4.67 -12.43 1.53
CA MET A 187 -4.91 -13.82 1.12
C MET A 187 -4.60 -14.04 -0.37
N GLY A 188 -5.02 -13.10 -1.23
CA GLY A 188 -4.71 -13.14 -2.66
C GLY A 188 -3.20 -13.15 -2.93
N LYS A 189 -2.45 -12.27 -2.24
CA LYS A 189 -0.97 -12.23 -2.34
C LYS A 189 -0.32 -13.51 -1.83
N ALA A 190 -0.80 -14.09 -0.72
CA ALA A 190 -0.30 -15.35 -0.20
C ALA A 190 -0.49 -16.49 -1.21
N SER A 191 -1.66 -16.59 -1.82
CA SER A 191 -1.98 -17.58 -2.85
C SER A 191 -1.11 -17.42 -4.08
N LEU A 192 -0.86 -16.17 -4.50
CA LEU A 192 0.01 -15.87 -5.66
C LEU A 192 1.45 -16.32 -5.38
N ILE A 193 2.01 -16.00 -4.21
CA ILE A 193 3.38 -16.36 -3.81
C ILE A 193 3.49 -17.88 -3.74
N GLN A 194 2.54 -18.56 -3.10
CA GLN A 194 2.55 -20.01 -2.96
C GLN A 194 2.44 -20.73 -4.30
N SER A 195 1.61 -20.21 -5.20
CA SER A 195 1.47 -20.76 -6.56
C SER A 195 2.74 -20.59 -7.38
N GLY A 196 3.39 -19.43 -7.27
CA GLY A 196 4.66 -19.15 -7.94
C GLY A 196 5.79 -20.06 -7.46
N ASN A 197 5.89 -20.27 -6.15
CA ASN A 197 6.91 -21.15 -5.56
C ASN A 197 6.68 -22.62 -5.96
N ASP A 198 5.43 -23.11 -5.90
CA ASP A 198 5.12 -24.48 -6.31
C ASP A 198 5.41 -24.70 -7.80
N TYR A 199 5.10 -23.71 -8.65
CA TYR A 199 5.42 -23.80 -10.07
C TYR A 199 6.94 -23.86 -10.31
N GLY A 200 7.73 -23.10 -9.57
CA GLY A 200 9.19 -23.11 -9.66
C GLY A 200 9.83 -24.40 -9.14
N GLU A 201 9.30 -24.97 -8.04
CA GLU A 201 9.88 -26.16 -7.41
C GLU A 201 9.41 -27.47 -8.04
N THR A 202 8.13 -27.59 -8.34
CA THR A 202 7.47 -28.87 -8.72
C THR A 202 6.82 -28.86 -10.11
N GLY A 203 6.94 -27.77 -10.86
CA GLY A 203 6.27 -27.60 -12.14
C GLY A 203 4.74 -27.46 -12.01
N GLY A 204 4.24 -27.13 -10.81
CA GLY A 204 2.83 -26.86 -10.58
C GLY A 204 1.98 -28.06 -10.15
N ILE A 205 2.61 -29.13 -9.64
CA ILE A 205 1.89 -30.36 -9.20
C ILE A 205 0.84 -30.05 -8.13
N LYS A 206 1.12 -29.14 -7.20
CA LYS A 206 0.21 -28.76 -6.12
C LYS A 206 -0.70 -27.58 -6.47
N LEU A 207 -0.49 -26.94 -7.62
CA LEU A 207 -1.21 -25.74 -8.06
C LEU A 207 -2.73 -25.92 -8.00
N ARG A 208 -3.24 -27.08 -8.41
CA ARG A 208 -4.68 -27.40 -8.37
C ARG A 208 -5.25 -27.35 -6.95
N ASN A 209 -4.48 -27.79 -5.95
CA ASN A 209 -4.92 -27.76 -4.55
C ASN A 209 -4.87 -26.35 -3.99
N ILE A 210 -3.83 -25.57 -4.32
CA ILE A 210 -3.69 -24.16 -3.95
C ILE A 210 -4.89 -23.38 -4.52
N CYS A 211 -5.22 -23.56 -5.80
CA CYS A 211 -6.36 -22.90 -6.43
C CYS A 211 -7.71 -23.30 -5.79
N LYS A 212 -7.86 -24.55 -5.35
CA LYS A 212 -9.08 -24.98 -4.63
C LYS A 212 -9.21 -24.30 -3.28
N ILE A 213 -8.13 -24.26 -2.50
CA ILE A 213 -8.10 -23.60 -1.18
C ILE A 213 -8.40 -22.11 -1.35
N SER A 214 -7.71 -21.42 -2.25
CA SER A 214 -7.93 -19.99 -2.53
C SER A 214 -9.36 -19.68 -2.95
N ARG A 215 -9.99 -20.57 -3.74
CA ARG A 215 -11.41 -20.43 -4.12
C ARG A 215 -12.34 -20.54 -2.92
N VAL A 216 -12.10 -21.51 -2.04
CA VAL A 216 -12.90 -21.69 -0.82
C VAL A 216 -12.75 -20.47 0.09
N GLU A 217 -11.54 -19.99 0.30
CA GLU A 217 -11.24 -18.78 1.10
C GLU A 217 -11.91 -17.54 0.51
N SER A 218 -11.88 -17.37 -0.83
CA SER A 218 -12.51 -16.23 -1.53
C SER A 218 -14.03 -16.19 -1.34
N ILE A 219 -14.68 -17.31 -1.04
CA ILE A 219 -16.12 -17.38 -0.76
C ILE A 219 -16.40 -17.13 0.72
N TRP A 220 -15.66 -17.79 1.61
CA TRP A 220 -15.92 -17.72 3.05
C TRP A 220 -15.53 -16.39 3.68
N THR A 221 -14.48 -15.76 3.19
CA THR A 221 -14.01 -14.48 3.74
C THR A 221 -15.04 -13.35 3.59
N PRO A 222 -15.62 -13.09 2.39
CA PRO A 222 -16.67 -12.08 2.24
C PRO A 222 -17.95 -12.43 2.99
N LEU A 223 -18.30 -13.72 3.05
CA LEU A 223 -19.48 -14.18 3.78
C LEU A 223 -19.34 -13.91 5.30
N ALA A 224 -18.19 -14.22 5.87
CA ALA A 224 -17.90 -13.95 7.27
C ALA A 224 -17.91 -12.44 7.57
N ALA A 225 -17.35 -11.61 6.69
CA ALA A 225 -17.37 -10.16 6.82
C ALA A 225 -18.79 -9.59 6.75
N CYS A 226 -19.62 -10.06 5.82
CA CYS A 226 -21.03 -9.66 5.75
C CYS A 226 -21.80 -10.03 7.00
N ILE A 227 -21.63 -11.25 7.52
CA ILE A 227 -22.28 -11.69 8.76
C ILE A 227 -21.84 -10.80 9.94
N LEU A 228 -20.54 -10.51 10.05
CA LEU A 228 -19.99 -9.69 11.11
C LEU A 228 -20.57 -8.25 11.04
N LEU A 229 -20.63 -7.65 9.87
CA LEU A 229 -21.21 -6.31 9.69
C LEU A 229 -22.70 -6.28 10.00
N ILE A 230 -23.45 -7.30 9.62
CA ILE A 230 -24.89 -7.42 9.94
C ILE A 230 -25.09 -7.57 11.45
N CYS A 231 -24.29 -8.39 12.13
CA CYS A 231 -24.36 -8.58 13.57
C CYS A 231 -23.96 -7.33 14.36
N CYS A 232 -22.98 -6.59 13.87
CA CYS A 232 -22.47 -5.36 14.51
C CYS A 232 -23.24 -4.11 14.14
N ARG A 233 -24.25 -4.19 13.26
CA ARG A 233 -24.98 -3.03 12.74
C ARG A 233 -25.64 -2.16 13.82
N ASN A 234 -25.95 -2.71 14.99
CA ASN A 234 -26.55 -1.96 16.10
C ASN A 234 -25.50 -1.35 17.06
N ILE A 235 -24.20 -1.58 16.79
CA ILE A 235 -23.08 -1.05 17.59
C ILE A 235 -22.38 0.07 16.82
N ILE A 236 -22.50 0.06 15.50
CA ILE A 236 -21.99 1.08 14.58
C ILE A 236 -23.08 2.13 14.32
#